data_85cfa7aa84ed65aa2a943c37421bba13
#
_entry.id   85cfa7aa84ed65aa2a943c37421bba13
#
_cell.length_a   1.000
_cell.length_b   1.000
_cell.length_c   1.000
_cell.angle_alpha   90.00
_cell.angle_beta   90.00
_cell.angle_gamma   90.00
#
_symmetry.space_group_name_H-M   'P 1'
#
loop_
_entity.id
_entity.type
_entity.pdbx_description
1 polymer ?
#
loop_
_entity_poly.entity_id
_entity_poly.type
_entity_poly.pdbx_seq_one_letter_code
_entity_poly.pdbx_strand_id
1 'polypeptide(L)'
;FDAIRLTFQEFFMRLGTDPKRWGVPLAALLGALYAQIGLGLGAIGGKDSMSGTFEHIDVPPTLISFALAPERASSLITNVFTETGAKVYRLPVPKDANFIPDFKAYAALCRRVRENIRSGNIAFATVAENGGTAAAVVKSCLGNGLGFAFAAGDLFTECYGDLLVSLKDASAFPEAVYVGETAKSGFTCGKVTVSFDEAENAFENTLAKVFTNAAAAEGNVPDCDFAAKAKTVHVGAKAAKPRVFIPAFPGTNCELDTARKFRLAGAEPEILVVKNRSAADIEESVEAIAKAIARANIVAFPGGFSGGDEPDGSGKFIATTFRNPRIADELQKLLQVRDGLALGICNGFQALVKLGLVPYGEIRPLVAESPTLTYNNIARHVSRLVNIRVASVKSPWLSACKVGDVFSVPVSHGEGKFVAPADALESLRKNGQVATQYCDLSGRPTMQYPFNPNGSMWAIEGITSPDGRVLGKMGHTERTGENLYKNCPPVLDMHLFESGVKYFK
;
A
#
# COMPACT_ATOMS: atom_id res chain seq x y z
N PHE A 1 24.90 17.77 4.86
CA PHE A 1 24.03 18.88 4.46
C PHE A 1 24.17 19.17 2.96
N ASP A 2 25.37 19.42 2.45
CA ASP A 2 25.61 19.86 1.06
C ASP A 2 25.25 18.81 -0.01
N ALA A 3 25.09 17.56 0.37
CA ALA A 3 24.64 16.47 -0.51
C ALA A 3 23.11 16.36 -0.61
N ILE A 4 22.36 17.18 0.15
CA ILE A 4 20.89 17.15 0.08
C ILE A 4 20.42 17.60 -1.30
N ARG A 5 19.41 16.88 -1.82
CA ARG A 5 18.65 17.28 -3.00
C ARG A 5 17.18 17.26 -2.64
N LEU A 6 16.46 18.24 -3.15
CA LEU A 6 15.04 18.41 -2.87
C LEU A 6 14.19 17.89 -4.03
N THR A 7 13.01 17.43 -3.74
CA THR A 7 11.92 17.24 -4.71
C THR A 7 10.64 17.76 -4.08
N PHE A 8 9.79 18.40 -4.88
CA PHE A 8 8.57 19.02 -4.40
C PHE A 8 7.35 18.32 -4.96
N GLN A 9 6.31 18.25 -4.15
CA GLN A 9 4.99 17.86 -4.60
C GLN A 9 3.98 18.89 -4.13
N GLU A 10 3.14 19.37 -5.04
CA GLU A 10 2.19 20.45 -4.80
C GLU A 10 0.77 20.03 -5.16
N PHE A 11 -0.17 20.51 -4.35
CA PHE A 11 -1.60 20.31 -4.56
C PHE A 11 -2.33 21.64 -4.39
N PHE A 12 -3.03 22.05 -5.42
CA PHE A 12 -3.81 23.27 -5.42
C PHE A 12 -5.22 23.04 -5.98
N MET A 13 -6.14 23.92 -5.61
CA MET A 13 -7.46 23.97 -6.19
C MET A 13 -7.37 24.19 -7.72
N ARG A 14 -8.47 23.92 -8.42
CA ARG A 14 -8.58 24.25 -9.85
C ARG A 14 -8.47 25.77 -10.03
N LEU A 15 -7.51 26.22 -10.86
CA LEU A 15 -7.14 27.63 -10.97
C LEU A 15 -8.12 28.44 -11.81
N GLY A 16 -8.66 27.87 -12.90
CA GLY A 16 -9.56 28.58 -13.80
C GLY A 16 -8.94 29.86 -14.37
N THR A 17 -9.74 30.91 -14.43
CA THR A 17 -9.32 32.24 -14.95
C THR A 17 -9.16 33.29 -13.84
N ASP A 18 -9.32 32.94 -12.57
CA ASP A 18 -9.17 33.86 -11.45
C ASP A 18 -7.69 34.10 -11.12
N PRO A 19 -7.17 35.35 -11.29
CA PRO A 19 -5.76 35.66 -11.00
C PRO A 19 -5.35 35.38 -9.54
N LYS A 20 -6.27 35.49 -8.59
CA LYS A 20 -6.00 35.21 -7.17
C LYS A 20 -5.69 33.74 -6.96
N ARG A 21 -6.39 32.83 -7.66
CA ARG A 21 -6.12 31.40 -7.61
C ARG A 21 -4.73 31.05 -8.18
N TRP A 22 -4.31 31.76 -9.24
CA TRP A 22 -2.95 31.62 -9.82
C TRP A 22 -1.87 32.18 -8.90
N GLY A 23 -2.17 33.17 -8.08
CA GLY A 23 -1.24 33.73 -7.10
C GLY A 23 -0.83 32.73 -6.01
N VAL A 24 -1.68 31.74 -5.70
CA VAL A 24 -1.41 30.75 -4.64
C VAL A 24 -0.22 29.83 -4.98
N PRO A 25 -0.20 29.09 -6.12
CA PRO A 25 0.97 28.30 -6.49
C PRO A 25 2.21 29.17 -6.75
N LEU A 26 2.05 30.39 -7.29
CA LEU A 26 3.16 31.31 -7.45
C LEU A 26 3.83 31.65 -6.12
N ALA A 27 3.05 31.92 -5.06
CA ALA A 27 3.57 32.22 -3.74
C ALA A 27 4.32 31.00 -3.15
N ALA A 28 3.80 29.79 -3.32
CA ALA A 28 4.46 28.56 -2.90
C ALA A 28 5.81 28.37 -3.62
N LEU A 29 5.84 28.54 -4.94
CA LEU A 29 7.06 28.46 -5.75
C LEU A 29 8.10 29.50 -5.34
N LEU A 30 7.70 30.74 -5.09
CA LEU A 30 8.61 31.80 -4.63
C LEU A 30 9.23 31.45 -3.27
N GLY A 31 8.44 30.96 -2.34
CA GLY A 31 8.94 30.50 -1.03
C GLY A 31 9.93 29.34 -1.16
N ALA A 32 9.58 28.34 -1.96
CA ALA A 32 10.45 27.19 -2.23
C ALA A 32 11.78 27.61 -2.91
N LEU A 33 11.73 28.52 -3.90
CA LEU A 33 12.91 29.03 -4.58
C LEU A 33 13.78 29.84 -3.63
N TYR A 34 13.19 30.69 -2.81
CA TYR A 34 13.90 31.51 -1.84
C TYR A 34 14.67 30.65 -0.83
N ALA A 35 14.03 29.59 -0.32
CA ALA A 35 14.68 28.65 0.59
C ALA A 35 15.83 27.88 -0.10
N GLN A 36 15.64 27.43 -1.35
CA GLN A 36 16.68 26.74 -2.12
C GLN A 36 17.93 27.63 -2.33
N ILE A 37 17.71 28.87 -2.72
CA ILE A 37 18.81 29.84 -2.92
C ILE A 37 19.51 30.13 -1.59
N GLY A 38 18.73 30.39 -0.54
CA GLY A 38 19.27 30.73 0.79
C GLY A 38 20.07 29.60 1.42
N LEU A 39 19.66 28.36 1.22
CA LEU A 39 20.34 27.17 1.76
C LEU A 39 21.41 26.60 0.82
N GLY A 40 21.44 27.03 -0.44
CA GLY A 40 22.33 26.48 -1.45
C GLY A 40 21.96 25.03 -1.84
N LEU A 41 20.68 24.67 -1.76
CA LEU A 41 20.17 23.31 -2.05
C LEU A 41 19.32 23.32 -3.32
N GLY A 42 19.63 22.43 -4.28
CA GLY A 42 18.89 22.33 -5.50
C GLY A 42 17.77 21.26 -5.46
N ALA A 43 16.65 21.57 -6.11
CA ALA A 43 15.64 20.56 -6.43
C ALA A 43 16.02 19.79 -7.68
N ILE A 44 15.79 18.47 -7.67
CA ILE A 44 16.04 17.57 -8.80
C ILE A 44 14.80 17.31 -9.63
N GLY A 45 13.64 17.73 -9.15
CA GLY A 45 12.35 17.55 -9.82
C GLY A 45 11.20 17.77 -8.87
N GLY A 46 10.01 17.47 -9.36
CA GLY A 46 8.79 17.60 -8.61
C GLY A 46 7.56 17.27 -9.45
N LYS A 47 6.40 17.45 -8.85
CA LYS A 47 5.10 17.26 -9.49
C LYS A 47 4.09 18.20 -8.85
N ASP A 48 3.40 18.94 -9.67
CA ASP A 48 2.27 19.76 -9.23
C ASP A 48 0.93 19.19 -9.69
N SER A 49 -0.11 19.53 -8.97
CA SER A 49 -1.49 19.20 -9.30
C SER A 49 -2.40 20.38 -8.99
N MET A 50 -3.14 20.83 -10.01
CA MET A 50 -4.04 21.98 -9.94
C MET A 50 -5.48 21.56 -10.26
N SER A 51 -5.86 20.36 -9.81
CA SER A 51 -7.16 19.74 -10.01
C SER A 51 -7.92 19.44 -8.71
N GLY A 52 -7.44 19.98 -7.59
CA GLY A 52 -7.95 19.71 -6.26
C GLY A 52 -9.24 20.46 -5.93
N THR A 53 -10.21 20.49 -6.85
CA THR A 53 -11.55 21.03 -6.62
C THR A 53 -12.57 19.96 -6.97
N PHE A 54 -13.43 19.64 -6.03
CA PHE A 54 -14.58 18.77 -6.22
C PHE A 54 -15.85 19.53 -5.84
N GLU A 55 -16.71 19.76 -6.83
CA GLU A 55 -17.89 20.64 -6.68
C GLU A 55 -17.52 22.02 -6.12
N HIS A 56 -17.87 22.30 -4.86
CA HIS A 56 -17.58 23.54 -4.13
C HIS A 56 -16.47 23.41 -3.08
N ILE A 57 -15.84 22.25 -2.98
CA ILE A 57 -14.76 21.98 -2.02
C ILE A 57 -13.42 22.13 -2.72
N ASP A 58 -12.59 23.01 -2.21
CA ASP A 58 -11.21 23.18 -2.65
C ASP A 58 -10.23 22.45 -1.70
N VAL A 59 -9.23 21.76 -2.24
CA VAL A 59 -8.13 21.25 -1.44
C VAL A 59 -7.36 22.41 -0.81
N PRO A 60 -6.95 22.32 0.45
CA PRO A 60 -6.04 23.31 1.03
C PRO A 60 -4.74 23.40 0.20
N PRO A 61 -4.24 24.62 -0.09
CA PRO A 61 -2.95 24.77 -0.75
C PRO A 61 -1.85 24.04 0.02
N THR A 62 -1.15 23.13 -0.65
CA THR A 62 -0.19 22.25 0.00
C THR A 62 1.08 22.16 -0.83
N LEU A 63 2.23 22.43 -0.20
CA LEU A 63 3.56 22.17 -0.76
C LEU A 63 4.28 21.19 0.18
N ILE A 64 4.72 20.06 -0.37
CA ILE A 64 5.49 19.03 0.32
C ILE A 64 6.90 19.04 -0.23
N SER A 65 7.89 19.18 0.64
CA SER A 65 9.29 19.06 0.29
C SER A 65 9.87 17.73 0.80
N PHE A 66 10.45 16.97 -0.11
CA PHE A 66 11.23 15.79 0.24
C PHE A 66 12.71 16.13 0.12
N ALA A 67 13.45 15.91 1.19
CA ALA A 67 14.89 16.10 1.22
C ALA A 67 15.59 14.75 1.22
N LEU A 68 16.46 14.52 0.26
CA LEU A 68 17.19 13.27 0.07
C LEU A 68 18.68 13.51 0.21
N ALA A 69 19.35 12.72 1.02
CA ALA A 69 20.80 12.73 1.13
C ALA A 69 21.34 11.32 1.33
N PRO A 70 22.41 10.90 0.60
CA PRO A 70 23.08 9.64 0.89
C PRO A 70 23.86 9.73 2.19
N GLU A 71 23.78 8.69 3.02
CA GLU A 71 24.51 8.60 4.26
C GLU A 71 24.88 7.16 4.59
N ARG A 72 25.90 6.95 5.42
CA ARG A 72 26.26 5.64 5.95
C ARG A 72 25.26 5.24 7.03
N ALA A 73 24.79 4.01 7.03
CA ALA A 73 23.84 3.51 8.02
C ALA A 73 24.36 3.67 9.46
N SER A 74 25.67 3.50 9.68
CA SER A 74 26.31 3.70 10.99
C SER A 74 26.32 5.14 11.50
N SER A 75 25.99 6.11 10.66
CA SER A 75 25.92 7.54 11.01
C SER A 75 24.49 8.05 11.18
N LEU A 76 23.50 7.16 11.07
CA LEU A 76 22.10 7.52 11.26
C LEU A 76 21.77 7.55 12.75
N ILE A 77 20.96 8.53 13.12
CA ILE A 77 20.32 8.63 14.43
C ILE A 77 18.80 8.55 14.26
N THR A 78 18.09 8.33 15.33
CA THR A 78 16.63 8.24 15.33
C THR A 78 15.96 9.57 15.66
N ASN A 79 14.71 9.75 15.21
CA ASN A 79 13.82 10.82 15.61
C ASN A 79 12.80 10.39 16.70
N VAL A 80 12.99 9.20 17.28
CA VAL A 80 12.24 8.71 18.44
C VAL A 80 13.20 8.45 19.61
N PHE A 81 12.73 8.63 20.83
CA PHE A 81 13.55 8.34 21.99
C PHE A 81 13.65 6.83 22.22
N THR A 82 14.87 6.39 22.59
CA THR A 82 15.18 4.96 22.80
C THR A 82 15.52 4.60 24.22
N GLU A 83 15.76 5.61 25.10
CA GLU A 83 16.17 5.40 26.48
C GLU A 83 15.55 6.43 27.42
N THR A 84 15.47 6.11 28.70
CA THR A 84 15.05 7.02 29.77
C THR A 84 16.23 7.84 30.29
N GLY A 85 15.96 9.06 30.82
CA GLY A 85 16.98 9.94 31.37
C GLY A 85 17.79 10.72 30.31
N ALA A 86 17.41 10.64 29.03
CA ALA A 86 18.04 11.45 27.99
C ALA A 86 17.62 12.91 28.12
N LYS A 87 18.60 13.80 28.30
CA LYS A 87 18.36 15.24 28.38
C LYS A 87 18.14 15.84 27.02
N VAL A 88 17.04 16.55 26.85
CA VAL A 88 16.59 17.12 25.57
C VAL A 88 16.68 18.64 25.61
N TYR A 89 17.17 19.18 24.53
CA TYR A 89 17.36 20.63 24.35
C TYR A 89 16.74 21.07 23.03
N ARG A 90 16.20 22.28 23.00
CA ARG A 90 15.76 22.97 21.79
C ARG A 90 16.89 23.89 21.32
N LEU A 91 17.25 23.77 20.05
CA LEU A 91 18.19 24.65 19.36
C LEU A 91 17.36 25.62 18.49
N PRO A 92 17.23 26.88 18.92
CA PRO A 92 16.43 27.85 18.18
C PRO A 92 17.05 28.18 16.82
N VAL A 93 16.20 28.26 15.79
CA VAL A 93 16.60 28.77 14.48
C VAL A 93 16.43 30.30 14.45
N PRO A 94 17.45 31.06 14.17
CA PRO A 94 17.32 32.51 14.03
C PRO A 94 16.37 32.87 12.91
N LYS A 95 15.39 33.75 13.19
CA LYS A 95 14.33 34.21 12.27
C LYS A 95 14.19 35.72 12.36
N ASP A 96 13.75 36.31 11.25
CA ASP A 96 13.37 37.71 11.22
C ASP A 96 11.97 37.97 11.82
N ALA A 97 11.52 39.22 11.81
CA ALA A 97 10.20 39.60 12.30
C ALA A 97 9.03 39.01 11.50
N ASN A 98 9.27 38.46 10.32
CA ASN A 98 8.29 37.78 9.45
C ASN A 98 8.39 36.24 9.56
N PHE A 99 9.11 35.74 10.58
CA PHE A 99 9.38 34.32 10.77
C PHE A 99 10.20 33.65 9.67
N ILE A 100 10.86 34.42 8.80
CA ILE A 100 11.74 33.88 7.78
C ILE A 100 13.09 33.52 8.41
N PRO A 101 13.58 32.27 8.24
CA PRO A 101 14.87 31.86 8.78
C PRO A 101 16.05 32.65 8.20
N ASP A 102 17.03 32.98 9.05
CA ASP A 102 18.37 33.33 8.56
C ASP A 102 19.00 32.04 8.00
N PHE A 103 18.92 31.86 6.69
CA PHE A 103 19.39 30.64 6.03
C PHE A 103 20.86 30.35 6.23
N LYS A 104 21.71 31.39 6.35
CA LYS A 104 23.13 31.23 6.61
C LYS A 104 23.39 30.70 8.03
N ALA A 105 22.74 31.29 9.00
CA ALA A 105 22.81 30.83 10.39
C ALA A 105 22.22 29.45 10.57
N TYR A 106 21.10 29.17 9.89
CA TYR A 106 20.45 27.83 9.89
C TYR A 106 21.36 26.77 9.28
N ALA A 107 21.96 27.02 8.13
CA ALA A 107 22.90 26.08 7.52
C ALA A 107 24.12 25.82 8.42
N ALA A 108 24.63 26.85 9.10
CA ALA A 108 25.70 26.69 10.06
C ALA A 108 25.29 25.85 11.26
N LEU A 109 24.09 26.06 11.81
CA LEU A 109 23.51 25.23 12.86
C LEU A 109 23.38 23.75 12.42
N CYS A 110 22.86 23.48 11.24
CA CYS A 110 22.74 22.13 10.70
C CYS A 110 24.10 21.42 10.57
N ARG A 111 25.14 22.12 10.10
CA ARG A 111 26.49 21.55 10.03
C ARG A 111 27.05 21.22 11.41
N ARG A 112 26.87 22.09 12.38
CA ARG A 112 27.29 21.88 13.76
C ARG A 112 26.55 20.72 14.42
N VAL A 113 25.23 20.59 14.19
CA VAL A 113 24.44 19.44 14.63
C VAL A 113 24.98 18.16 13.98
N ARG A 114 25.28 18.19 12.69
CA ARG A 114 25.85 17.04 11.97
C ARG A 114 27.19 16.60 12.56
N GLU A 115 28.06 17.50 12.90
CA GLU A 115 29.34 17.20 13.55
C GLU A 115 29.14 16.56 14.93
N ASN A 116 28.17 17.05 15.70
CA ASN A 116 27.82 16.50 17.02
C ASN A 116 27.13 15.12 16.94
N ILE A 117 26.39 14.82 15.87
CA ILE A 117 25.91 13.47 15.58
C ILE A 117 27.10 12.53 15.33
N ARG A 118 28.06 12.95 14.50
CA ARG A 118 29.23 12.14 14.16
C ARG A 118 30.15 11.88 15.36
N SER A 119 30.27 12.83 16.28
CA SER A 119 31.04 12.66 17.52
C SER A 119 30.32 11.85 18.59
N GLY A 120 29.03 11.52 18.37
CA GLY A 120 28.18 10.78 19.32
C GLY A 120 27.68 11.62 20.49
N ASN A 121 27.79 12.99 20.43
CA ASN A 121 27.18 13.90 21.40
C ASN A 121 25.66 13.97 21.25
N ILE A 122 25.13 13.80 20.00
CA ILE A 122 23.72 13.77 19.67
C ILE A 122 23.35 12.35 19.23
N ALA A 123 22.40 11.71 19.92
CA ALA A 123 21.85 10.40 19.59
C ALA A 123 20.40 10.46 19.09
N PHE A 124 19.74 11.59 19.29
CA PHE A 124 18.36 11.86 18.89
C PHE A 124 18.28 13.26 18.30
N ALA A 125 17.51 13.42 17.22
CA ALA A 125 17.14 14.73 16.68
C ALA A 125 15.77 14.67 15.99
N THR A 126 14.96 15.70 16.21
CA THR A 126 13.71 15.96 15.49
C THR A 126 13.51 17.45 15.29
N VAL A 127 12.45 17.84 14.60
CA VAL A 127 12.12 19.24 14.30
C VAL A 127 10.83 19.62 15.04
N ALA A 128 10.78 20.82 15.59
CA ALA A 128 9.55 21.37 16.12
C ALA A 128 8.66 21.86 14.97
N GLU A 129 7.40 21.46 15.03
CA GLU A 129 6.36 21.73 14.05
C GLU A 129 5.11 22.29 14.74
N ASN A 130 3.95 22.08 14.14
CA ASN A 130 2.67 22.46 14.71
C ASN A 130 2.46 21.84 16.11
N GLY A 131 2.08 22.64 17.08
CA GLY A 131 1.96 22.29 18.49
C GLY A 131 3.25 22.50 19.30
N GLY A 132 4.28 23.07 18.69
CA GLY A 132 5.51 23.49 19.35
C GLY A 132 6.37 22.35 19.89
N THR A 133 7.16 22.69 20.91
CA THR A 133 8.09 21.77 21.57
C THR A 133 7.36 20.57 22.20
N ALA A 134 6.21 20.80 22.85
CA ALA A 134 5.46 19.74 23.52
C ALA A 134 5.01 18.64 22.53
N ALA A 135 4.40 19.03 21.41
CA ALA A 135 3.91 18.07 20.42
C ALA A 135 5.05 17.26 19.80
N ALA A 136 6.18 17.90 19.47
CA ALA A 136 7.33 17.21 18.90
C ALA A 136 7.93 16.18 19.86
N VAL A 137 8.07 16.54 21.16
CA VAL A 137 8.55 15.62 22.19
C VAL A 137 7.59 14.45 22.40
N VAL A 138 6.29 14.71 22.55
CA VAL A 138 5.28 13.66 22.75
C VAL A 138 5.30 12.68 21.59
N LYS A 139 5.25 13.16 20.35
CA LYS A 139 5.32 12.30 19.15
C LYS A 139 6.57 11.41 19.14
N SER A 140 7.72 11.95 19.60
CA SER A 140 8.97 11.18 19.66
C SER A 140 9.01 10.15 20.78
N CYS A 141 8.12 10.25 21.79
CA CYS A 141 7.98 9.28 22.88
C CYS A 141 7.05 8.11 22.51
N LEU A 142 5.97 8.36 21.73
CA LEU A 142 4.90 7.40 21.49
C LEU A 142 5.39 6.09 20.89
N GLY A 143 6.30 6.16 19.89
CA GLY A 143 6.73 4.97 19.14
C GLY A 143 7.42 3.88 19.99
N ASN A 144 8.05 4.27 21.12
CA ASN A 144 8.74 3.33 22.02
C ASN A 144 8.13 3.26 23.42
N GLY A 145 6.93 3.82 23.62
CA GLY A 145 6.23 3.75 24.90
C GLY A 145 6.91 4.54 26.04
N LEU A 146 7.70 5.56 25.72
CA LEU A 146 8.39 6.37 26.70
C LEU A 146 7.56 7.58 27.13
N GLY A 147 7.85 8.10 28.32
CA GLY A 147 7.32 9.36 28.82
C GLY A 147 8.36 10.49 28.77
N PHE A 148 7.96 11.65 29.33
CA PHE A 148 8.83 12.81 29.39
C PHE A 148 8.52 13.72 30.59
N ALA A 149 9.56 14.17 31.28
CA ALA A 149 9.46 15.17 32.32
C ALA A 149 9.90 16.53 31.77
N PHE A 150 8.95 17.39 31.47
CA PHE A 150 9.21 18.73 30.93
C PHE A 150 9.73 19.67 32.02
N ALA A 151 10.76 20.42 31.68
CA ALA A 151 11.14 21.60 32.42
C ALA A 151 10.09 22.72 32.28
N ALA A 152 10.06 23.64 33.22
CA ALA A 152 9.23 24.84 33.12
C ALA A 152 9.69 25.70 31.95
N GLY A 153 8.73 26.18 31.14
CA GLY A 153 9.03 27.00 29.98
C GLY A 153 7.88 27.08 29.01
N ASP A 154 8.09 27.75 27.88
CA ASP A 154 7.14 27.84 26.80
C ASP A 154 7.26 26.60 25.93
N LEU A 155 6.24 25.73 26.02
CA LEU A 155 6.18 24.45 25.35
C LEU A 155 5.28 24.44 24.10
N PHE A 156 4.38 25.42 23.99
CA PHE A 156 3.31 25.40 22.99
C PHE A 156 3.43 26.50 21.93
N THR A 157 4.27 27.50 22.13
CA THR A 157 4.53 28.51 21.11
C THR A 157 5.11 27.87 19.85
N GLU A 158 4.59 28.29 18.71
CA GLU A 158 5.06 27.83 17.41
C GLU A 158 6.54 28.18 17.20
N CYS A 159 7.34 27.18 16.99
CA CYS A 159 8.78 27.30 16.79
C CYS A 159 9.24 26.48 15.56
N TYR A 160 8.54 26.64 14.47
CA TYR A 160 8.82 25.90 13.21
C TYR A 160 10.29 25.94 12.82
N GLY A 161 10.84 24.75 12.57
CA GLY A 161 12.22 24.55 12.16
C GLY A 161 13.23 24.51 13.30
N ASP A 162 12.86 24.83 14.55
CA ASP A 162 13.75 24.63 15.69
C ASP A 162 14.05 23.14 15.84
N LEU A 163 15.31 22.82 16.15
CA LEU A 163 15.75 21.44 16.32
C LEU A 163 15.62 21.02 17.78
N LEU A 164 15.07 19.85 18.01
CA LEU A 164 15.07 19.18 19.31
C LEU A 164 16.11 18.07 19.27
N VAL A 165 17.07 18.10 20.18
CA VAL A 165 18.20 17.16 20.21
C VAL A 165 18.44 16.64 21.62
N SER A 166 18.89 15.37 21.73
CA SER A 166 19.50 14.91 22.98
C SER A 166 20.97 15.33 23.01
N LEU A 167 21.43 15.92 24.09
CA LEU A 167 22.84 16.32 24.25
C LEU A 167 23.46 15.64 25.48
N LYS A 168 24.60 14.96 25.27
CA LYS A 168 25.44 14.48 26.35
C LYS A 168 26.23 15.64 26.98
N ASP A 169 26.75 16.52 26.12
CA ASP A 169 27.43 17.75 26.51
C ASP A 169 26.75 18.94 25.82
N ALA A 170 26.08 19.77 26.62
CA ALA A 170 25.37 20.94 26.13
C ALA A 170 26.33 22.14 25.87
N SER A 171 27.58 22.11 26.30
CA SER A 171 28.52 23.20 26.05
C SER A 171 28.83 23.44 24.57
N ALA A 172 28.57 22.42 23.71
CA ALA A 172 28.67 22.52 22.26
C ALA A 172 27.63 23.49 21.64
N PHE A 173 26.56 23.82 22.37
CA PHE A 173 25.46 24.68 21.92
C PHE A 173 25.08 25.68 23.05
N PRO A 174 25.80 26.77 23.18
CA PRO A 174 25.50 27.77 24.23
C PRO A 174 24.09 28.38 24.17
N GLU A 175 23.47 28.36 22.95
CA GLU A 175 22.11 28.81 22.70
C GLU A 175 21.03 27.76 23.02
N ALA A 176 21.40 26.55 23.40
CA ALA A 176 20.46 25.46 23.65
C ALA A 176 19.56 25.77 24.87
N VAL A 177 18.27 25.57 24.66
CA VAL A 177 17.27 25.74 25.74
C VAL A 177 16.89 24.34 26.24
N TYR A 178 17.12 24.10 27.54
CA TYR A 178 16.77 22.84 28.18
C TYR A 178 15.24 22.63 28.17
N VAL A 179 14.78 21.48 27.66
CA VAL A 179 13.37 21.13 27.54
C VAL A 179 12.93 20.16 28.63
N GLY A 180 13.81 19.27 29.06
CA GLY A 180 13.50 18.22 30.03
C GLY A 180 14.25 16.94 29.74
N GLU A 181 13.73 15.82 30.27
CA GLU A 181 14.36 14.52 30.09
C GLU A 181 13.32 13.42 29.88
N THR A 182 13.69 12.37 29.16
CA THR A 182 12.84 11.20 28.91
C THR A 182 12.58 10.43 30.19
N ALA A 183 11.35 9.94 30.34
CA ALA A 183 10.89 9.19 31.49
C ALA A 183 10.40 7.79 31.07
N LYS A 184 10.13 6.92 32.05
CA LYS A 184 9.68 5.56 31.80
C LYS A 184 8.29 5.53 31.14
N SER A 185 7.39 6.41 31.54
CA SER A 185 6.02 6.49 31.01
C SER A 185 5.37 7.81 31.45
N GLY A 186 4.35 8.27 30.71
CA GLY A 186 3.58 9.46 31.02
C GLY A 186 4.35 10.77 30.80
N PHE A 187 3.64 11.88 30.93
CA PHE A 187 4.19 13.22 30.65
C PHE A 187 3.91 14.12 31.84
N THR A 188 4.94 14.81 32.34
CA THR A 188 4.82 15.70 33.50
C THR A 188 5.39 17.07 33.22
N CYS A 189 4.72 18.13 33.70
CA CYS A 189 5.21 19.49 33.70
C CYS A 189 4.73 20.20 34.98
N GLY A 190 5.63 20.43 35.92
CA GLY A 190 5.26 20.95 37.24
C GLY A 190 4.25 20.03 37.94
N LYS A 191 3.02 20.52 38.15
CA LYS A 191 1.94 19.76 38.80
C LYS A 191 1.02 19.06 37.80
N VAL A 192 1.21 19.27 36.49
CA VAL A 192 0.40 18.66 35.44
C VAL A 192 0.97 17.29 35.09
N THR A 193 0.10 16.29 35.02
CA THR A 193 0.45 14.94 34.58
C THR A 193 -0.55 14.49 33.55
N VAL A 194 -0.06 13.93 32.45
CA VAL A 194 -0.85 13.27 31.40
C VAL A 194 -0.33 11.85 31.28
N SER A 195 -1.23 10.89 31.30
CA SER A 195 -0.83 9.49 31.13
C SER A 195 -0.38 9.22 29.71
N PHE A 196 0.39 8.14 29.52
CA PHE A 196 0.79 7.72 28.16
C PHE A 196 -0.44 7.43 27.30
N ASP A 197 -1.39 6.70 27.83
CA ASP A 197 -2.62 6.29 27.13
C ASP A 197 -3.48 7.50 26.71
N GLU A 198 -3.57 8.55 27.56
CA GLU A 198 -4.27 9.79 27.19
C GLU A 198 -3.59 10.49 26.00
N ALA A 199 -2.25 10.58 26.02
CA ALA A 199 -1.51 11.22 24.95
C ALA A 199 -1.58 10.41 23.63
N GLU A 200 -1.42 9.10 23.71
CA GLU A 200 -1.54 8.20 22.57
C GLU A 200 -2.95 8.25 21.95
N ASN A 201 -3.99 8.15 22.78
CA ASN A 201 -5.38 8.26 22.31
C ASN A 201 -5.67 9.61 21.69
N ALA A 202 -5.17 10.71 22.23
CA ALA A 202 -5.32 12.04 21.64
C ALA A 202 -4.65 12.13 20.26
N PHE A 203 -3.48 11.55 20.10
CA PHE A 203 -2.75 11.51 18.83
C PHE A 203 -3.45 10.63 17.80
N GLU A 204 -3.76 9.38 18.15
CA GLU A 204 -4.34 8.39 17.24
C GLU A 204 -5.77 8.73 16.80
N ASN A 205 -6.56 9.35 17.68
CA ASN A 205 -7.97 9.61 17.42
C ASN A 205 -8.27 10.98 16.81
N THR A 206 -7.27 11.79 16.52
CA THR A 206 -7.45 13.14 15.95
C THR A 206 -8.33 13.11 14.70
N LEU A 207 -8.14 12.14 13.82
CA LEU A 207 -8.90 12.00 12.58
C LEU A 207 -9.89 10.82 12.61
N ALA A 208 -10.07 10.14 13.75
CA ALA A 208 -10.85 8.90 13.82
C ALA A 208 -12.32 9.05 13.35
N LYS A 209 -12.90 10.25 13.45
CA LYS A 209 -14.25 10.54 12.95
C LYS A 209 -14.34 10.60 11.43
N VAL A 210 -13.23 10.85 10.75
CA VAL A 210 -13.14 10.98 9.28
C VAL A 210 -12.38 9.80 8.68
N PHE A 211 -11.31 9.38 9.36
CA PHE A 211 -10.49 8.24 8.97
C PHE A 211 -10.31 7.32 10.17
N THR A 212 -10.99 6.18 10.16
CA THR A 212 -10.80 5.15 11.20
C THR A 212 -9.42 4.52 11.05
N ASN A 213 -8.69 4.36 12.16
CA ASN A 213 -7.37 3.71 12.17
C ASN A 213 -7.47 2.18 12.28
N ALA A 214 -8.60 1.69 12.76
CA ALA A 214 -8.90 0.26 12.89
C ALA A 214 -10.30 -0.03 12.39
N ALA A 215 -10.49 -1.20 11.80
CA ALA A 215 -11.81 -1.74 11.51
C ALA A 215 -12.19 -2.76 12.58
N ALA A 216 -13.46 -2.77 12.98
CA ALA A 216 -13.95 -3.79 13.88
C ALA A 216 -13.77 -5.19 13.27
N ALA A 217 -13.32 -6.15 14.07
CA ALA A 217 -13.31 -7.55 13.69
C ALA A 217 -14.74 -8.09 13.79
N GLU A 218 -15.28 -8.63 12.71
CA GLU A 218 -16.64 -9.16 12.66
C GLU A 218 -16.63 -10.66 12.35
N GLY A 219 -17.30 -11.44 13.18
CA GLY A 219 -17.55 -12.87 12.96
C GLY A 219 -16.36 -13.79 13.31
N ASN A 220 -16.64 -15.09 13.21
CA ASN A 220 -15.67 -16.15 13.41
C ASN A 220 -15.14 -16.64 12.07
N VAL A 221 -13.90 -17.14 12.06
CA VAL A 221 -13.32 -17.83 10.91
C VAL A 221 -13.45 -19.32 11.12
N PRO A 222 -14.27 -20.03 10.31
CA PRO A 222 -14.35 -21.48 10.40
C PRO A 222 -13.10 -22.13 9.82
N ASP A 223 -12.88 -23.38 10.16
CA ASP A 223 -11.85 -24.19 9.50
C ASP A 223 -12.24 -24.43 8.05
N CYS A 224 -11.40 -23.94 7.14
CA CYS A 224 -11.53 -24.09 5.70
C CYS A 224 -10.48 -25.04 5.10
N ASP A 225 -9.74 -25.76 5.94
CA ASP A 225 -8.70 -26.67 5.50
C ASP A 225 -9.27 -27.79 4.63
N PHE A 226 -8.71 -27.90 3.44
CA PHE A 226 -9.14 -28.89 2.46
C PHE A 226 -7.93 -29.57 1.82
N ALA A 227 -7.64 -30.77 2.29
CA ALA A 227 -6.69 -31.68 1.66
C ALA A 227 -7.38 -32.38 0.47
N ALA A 228 -7.10 -31.97 -0.73
CA ALA A 228 -7.64 -32.60 -1.93
C ALA A 228 -7.24 -34.10 -1.98
N LYS A 229 -8.21 -34.98 -2.16
CA LYS A 229 -8.00 -36.43 -2.28
C LYS A 229 -7.22 -36.80 -3.57
N ALA A 230 -7.35 -35.99 -4.62
CA ALA A 230 -6.62 -36.14 -5.87
C ALA A 230 -6.20 -34.76 -6.41
N LYS A 231 -5.02 -34.69 -7.00
CA LYS A 231 -4.56 -33.47 -7.70
C LYS A 231 -5.33 -33.33 -9.01
N THR A 232 -5.72 -32.11 -9.36
CA THR A 232 -6.22 -31.78 -10.70
C THR A 232 -5.08 -31.99 -11.70
N VAL A 233 -5.28 -32.88 -12.67
CA VAL A 233 -4.27 -33.25 -13.66
C VAL A 233 -4.73 -32.75 -15.03
N HIS A 234 -3.79 -32.21 -15.80
CA HIS A 234 -4.06 -31.77 -17.16
C HIS A 234 -4.41 -32.98 -18.07
N VAL A 235 -5.53 -32.87 -18.74
CA VAL A 235 -6.03 -33.92 -19.69
C VAL A 235 -5.95 -33.45 -21.15
N GLY A 236 -5.56 -32.19 -21.37
CA GLY A 236 -5.39 -31.59 -22.69
C GLY A 236 -4.03 -31.88 -23.34
N ALA A 237 -3.74 -31.19 -24.43
CA ALA A 237 -2.45 -31.29 -25.11
C ALA A 237 -1.33 -30.63 -24.28
N LYS A 238 -0.25 -31.37 -24.07
CA LYS A 238 0.93 -30.83 -23.37
C LYS A 238 1.59 -29.70 -24.15
N ALA A 239 2.15 -28.72 -23.41
CA ALA A 239 2.85 -27.57 -23.98
C ALA A 239 4.18 -27.38 -23.28
N ALA A 240 5.29 -27.50 -24.02
CA ALA A 240 6.65 -27.29 -23.47
C ALA A 240 6.82 -25.84 -22.97
N LYS A 241 6.24 -24.87 -23.70
CA LYS A 241 6.18 -23.46 -23.33
C LYS A 241 4.71 -23.00 -23.43
N PRO A 242 3.92 -23.08 -22.35
CA PRO A 242 2.53 -22.63 -22.38
C PRO A 242 2.43 -21.14 -22.73
N ARG A 243 1.49 -20.81 -23.61
CA ARG A 243 1.18 -19.43 -23.98
C ARG A 243 0.25 -18.81 -22.96
N VAL A 244 0.61 -17.61 -22.51
CA VAL A 244 -0.17 -16.86 -21.51
C VAL A 244 -0.66 -15.57 -22.13
N PHE A 245 -1.96 -15.41 -22.23
CA PHE A 245 -2.59 -14.16 -22.66
C PHE A 245 -2.82 -13.24 -21.46
N ILE A 246 -2.38 -11.98 -21.56
CA ILE A 246 -2.49 -10.96 -20.52
C ILE A 246 -3.15 -9.71 -21.14
N PRO A 247 -4.45 -9.46 -20.88
CA PRO A 247 -5.09 -8.22 -21.34
C PRO A 247 -4.67 -7.04 -20.49
N ALA A 248 -4.23 -5.96 -21.12
CA ALA A 248 -3.92 -4.70 -20.46
C ALA A 248 -4.95 -3.63 -20.84
N PHE A 249 -5.82 -3.29 -19.91
CA PHE A 249 -6.84 -2.27 -20.05
C PHE A 249 -6.30 -0.89 -19.64
N PRO A 250 -6.91 0.23 -20.05
CA PRO A 250 -6.64 1.52 -19.44
C PRO A 250 -6.76 1.45 -17.92
N GLY A 251 -5.68 1.79 -17.20
CA GLY A 251 -5.60 1.66 -15.74
C GLY A 251 -5.01 0.35 -15.21
N THR A 252 -4.76 -0.66 -16.05
CA THR A 252 -3.96 -1.84 -15.66
C THR A 252 -2.52 -1.41 -15.39
N ASN A 253 -1.89 -1.97 -14.35
CA ASN A 253 -0.50 -1.61 -14.00
C ASN A 253 0.38 -2.78 -13.55
N CYS A 254 -0.14 -4.00 -13.48
CA CYS A 254 0.61 -5.19 -13.06
C CYS A 254 0.88 -6.17 -14.22
N GLU A 255 0.63 -5.79 -15.47
CA GLU A 255 0.80 -6.65 -16.64
C GLU A 255 2.26 -7.03 -16.88
N LEU A 256 3.19 -6.11 -16.63
CA LEU A 256 4.62 -6.34 -16.80
C LEU A 256 5.18 -7.29 -15.73
N ASP A 257 4.78 -7.12 -14.47
CA ASP A 257 5.18 -8.00 -13.37
C ASP A 257 4.61 -9.41 -13.58
N THR A 258 3.35 -9.51 -13.96
CA THR A 258 2.68 -10.78 -14.31
C THR A 258 3.41 -11.48 -15.46
N ALA A 259 3.71 -10.76 -16.55
CA ALA A 259 4.45 -11.32 -17.68
C ALA A 259 5.87 -11.76 -17.28
N ARG A 260 6.57 -10.98 -16.46
CA ARG A 260 7.90 -11.31 -15.94
C ARG A 260 7.87 -12.64 -15.18
N LYS A 261 6.91 -12.83 -14.29
CA LYS A 261 6.77 -14.07 -13.50
C LYS A 261 6.48 -15.28 -14.39
N PHE A 262 5.61 -15.15 -15.36
CA PHE A 262 5.36 -16.25 -16.32
C PHE A 262 6.57 -16.59 -17.18
N ARG A 263 7.38 -15.59 -17.62
CA ARG A 263 8.65 -15.86 -18.32
C ARG A 263 9.63 -16.62 -17.44
N LEU A 264 9.78 -16.23 -16.18
CA LEU A 264 10.64 -16.93 -15.23
C LEU A 264 10.18 -18.37 -14.98
N ALA A 265 8.87 -18.60 -14.97
CA ALA A 265 8.29 -19.95 -14.87
C ALA A 265 8.43 -20.79 -16.18
N GLY A 266 8.91 -20.19 -17.26
CA GLY A 266 9.15 -20.87 -18.55
C GLY A 266 7.95 -20.91 -19.48
N ALA A 267 7.07 -19.93 -19.39
CA ALA A 267 5.96 -19.72 -20.32
C ALA A 267 6.26 -18.60 -21.34
N GLU A 268 5.38 -18.46 -22.33
CA GLU A 268 5.39 -17.37 -23.32
C GLU A 268 4.22 -16.41 -23.07
N PRO A 269 4.42 -15.32 -22.27
CA PRO A 269 3.39 -14.31 -22.04
C PRO A 269 3.29 -13.34 -23.22
N GLU A 270 2.07 -13.05 -23.62
CA GLU A 270 1.66 -12.05 -24.59
C GLU A 270 0.79 -11.01 -23.89
N ILE A 271 1.26 -9.74 -23.86
CA ILE A 271 0.47 -8.61 -23.38
C ILE A 271 -0.22 -7.96 -24.56
N LEU A 272 -1.54 -7.79 -24.47
CA LEU A 272 -2.33 -7.09 -25.47
C LEU A 272 -2.97 -5.85 -24.83
N VAL A 273 -2.61 -4.67 -25.37
CA VAL A 273 -3.19 -3.41 -24.92
C VAL A 273 -4.56 -3.20 -25.55
N VAL A 274 -5.58 -3.08 -24.73
CA VAL A 274 -6.96 -2.85 -25.15
C VAL A 274 -7.15 -1.39 -25.55
N LYS A 275 -7.53 -1.15 -26.80
CA LYS A 275 -7.83 0.16 -27.34
C LYS A 275 -9.31 0.49 -27.13
N ASN A 276 -9.62 1.72 -26.70
CA ASN A 276 -11.01 2.13 -26.40
C ASN A 276 -11.32 3.59 -26.81
N ARG A 277 -10.52 4.20 -27.69
CA ARG A 277 -10.70 5.62 -28.09
C ARG A 277 -11.80 5.80 -29.14
N SER A 278 -12.17 4.75 -29.86
CA SER A 278 -13.22 4.76 -30.87
C SER A 278 -13.95 3.42 -30.93
N ALA A 279 -15.11 3.36 -31.56
CA ALA A 279 -15.85 2.12 -31.78
C ALA A 279 -15.03 1.10 -32.61
N ALA A 280 -14.26 1.59 -33.57
CA ALA A 280 -13.36 0.74 -34.37
C ALA A 280 -12.23 0.14 -33.51
N ASP A 281 -11.63 0.93 -32.59
CA ASP A 281 -10.63 0.43 -31.66
C ASP A 281 -11.19 -0.68 -30.75
N ILE A 282 -12.44 -0.54 -30.32
CA ILE A 282 -13.11 -1.55 -29.48
C ILE A 282 -13.32 -2.84 -30.28
N GLU A 283 -13.83 -2.77 -31.52
CA GLU A 283 -14.05 -3.94 -32.35
C GLU A 283 -12.72 -4.65 -32.69
N GLU A 284 -11.66 -3.87 -33.03
CA GLU A 284 -10.31 -4.42 -33.24
C GLU A 284 -9.79 -5.12 -31.97
N SER A 285 -10.00 -4.53 -30.80
CA SER A 285 -9.58 -5.13 -29.53
C SER A 285 -10.33 -6.40 -29.21
N VAL A 286 -11.64 -6.44 -29.44
CA VAL A 286 -12.47 -7.64 -29.25
C VAL A 286 -11.98 -8.80 -30.13
N GLU A 287 -11.71 -8.52 -31.39
CA GLU A 287 -11.20 -9.52 -32.35
C GLU A 287 -9.79 -10.01 -31.95
N ALA A 288 -8.92 -9.10 -31.55
CA ALA A 288 -7.55 -9.42 -31.12
C ALA A 288 -7.55 -10.26 -29.83
N ILE A 289 -8.39 -9.92 -28.84
CA ILE A 289 -8.55 -10.68 -27.60
C ILE A 289 -9.04 -12.10 -27.89
N ALA A 290 -10.09 -12.26 -28.71
CA ALA A 290 -10.61 -13.56 -29.05
C ALA A 290 -9.54 -14.44 -29.72
N LYS A 291 -8.79 -13.90 -30.69
CA LYS A 291 -7.66 -14.59 -31.34
C LYS A 291 -6.54 -14.95 -30.36
N ALA A 292 -6.23 -14.08 -29.42
CA ALA A 292 -5.20 -14.34 -28.41
C ALA A 292 -5.61 -15.48 -27.47
N ILE A 293 -6.87 -15.49 -27.00
CA ILE A 293 -7.41 -16.56 -26.16
C ILE A 293 -7.46 -17.88 -26.92
N ALA A 294 -7.83 -17.87 -28.23
CA ALA A 294 -7.90 -19.08 -29.04
C ALA A 294 -6.58 -19.87 -29.09
N ARG A 295 -5.44 -19.19 -28.98
CA ARG A 295 -4.10 -19.81 -29.00
C ARG A 295 -3.44 -19.94 -27.63
N ALA A 296 -4.04 -19.38 -26.56
CA ALA A 296 -3.51 -19.42 -25.22
C ALA A 296 -3.78 -20.74 -24.52
N ASN A 297 -2.94 -21.09 -23.55
CA ASN A 297 -3.13 -22.12 -22.54
C ASN A 297 -3.64 -21.53 -21.23
N ILE A 298 -3.23 -20.29 -20.94
CA ILE A 298 -3.54 -19.56 -19.72
C ILE A 298 -4.04 -18.16 -20.08
N VAL A 299 -5.08 -17.70 -19.39
CA VAL A 299 -5.46 -16.27 -19.35
C VAL A 299 -5.15 -15.71 -17.97
N ALA A 300 -4.34 -14.65 -17.90
CA ALA A 300 -4.00 -14.01 -16.66
C ALA A 300 -4.52 -12.56 -16.65
N PHE A 301 -5.43 -12.27 -15.72
CA PHE A 301 -6.00 -10.95 -15.50
C PHE A 301 -5.16 -10.23 -14.45
N PRO A 302 -4.36 -9.22 -14.84
CA PRO A 302 -3.46 -8.54 -13.93
C PRO A 302 -4.20 -7.59 -12.98
N GLY A 303 -3.49 -7.14 -11.96
CA GLY A 303 -3.94 -6.09 -11.07
C GLY A 303 -3.86 -4.71 -11.70
N GLY A 304 -4.49 -3.75 -11.06
CA GLY A 304 -4.57 -2.36 -11.48
C GLY A 304 -5.91 -1.74 -11.12
N PHE A 305 -6.29 -0.72 -11.91
CA PHE A 305 -7.50 0.08 -11.72
C PHE A 305 -8.19 0.26 -13.08
N SER A 306 -8.59 -0.85 -13.70
CA SER A 306 -9.17 -0.84 -15.04
C SER A 306 -10.43 0.03 -15.12
N GLY A 307 -10.42 1.01 -16.02
CA GLY A 307 -11.50 2.00 -16.15
C GLY A 307 -11.52 3.07 -15.06
N GLY A 308 -10.47 3.18 -14.22
CA GLY A 308 -10.32 4.23 -13.20
C GLY A 308 -10.99 3.96 -11.86
N ASP A 309 -11.31 2.70 -11.55
CA ASP A 309 -11.99 2.31 -10.29
C ASP A 309 -13.23 3.17 -10.01
N GLU A 310 -14.18 3.10 -10.91
CA GLU A 310 -15.48 3.78 -10.76
C GLU A 310 -16.17 3.39 -9.44
N PRO A 311 -16.93 4.31 -8.81
CA PRO A 311 -17.55 4.07 -7.50
C PRO A 311 -18.40 2.81 -7.38
N ASP A 312 -18.88 2.30 -8.48
CA ASP A 312 -19.74 1.11 -8.52
C ASP A 312 -19.01 -0.22 -8.69
N GLY A 313 -17.72 -0.24 -8.44
CA GLY A 313 -16.96 -1.48 -8.33
C GLY A 313 -15.92 -1.71 -9.40
N SER A 314 -14.74 -2.00 -8.92
CA SER A 314 -13.55 -2.32 -9.70
C SER A 314 -13.73 -3.58 -10.56
N GLY A 315 -13.05 -3.61 -11.70
CA GLY A 315 -13.09 -4.75 -12.64
C GLY A 315 -14.29 -4.78 -13.59
N LYS A 316 -15.19 -3.79 -13.57
CA LYS A 316 -16.34 -3.70 -14.47
C LYS A 316 -15.96 -3.65 -15.94
N PHE A 317 -14.95 -2.86 -16.29
CA PHE A 317 -14.53 -2.70 -17.68
C PHE A 317 -14.02 -4.02 -18.26
N ILE A 318 -13.21 -4.75 -17.50
CA ILE A 318 -12.77 -6.09 -17.86
C ILE A 318 -13.99 -7.02 -18.01
N ALA A 319 -14.87 -7.05 -17.01
CA ALA A 319 -16.04 -7.93 -17.02
C ALA A 319 -16.99 -7.64 -18.19
N THR A 320 -17.23 -6.34 -18.51
CA THR A 320 -18.07 -5.96 -19.66
C THR A 320 -17.44 -6.41 -20.98
N THR A 321 -16.14 -6.21 -21.17
CA THR A 321 -15.43 -6.64 -22.38
C THR A 321 -15.46 -8.17 -22.53
N PHE A 322 -15.23 -8.92 -21.46
CA PHE A 322 -15.20 -10.38 -21.50
C PHE A 322 -16.58 -11.04 -21.58
N ARG A 323 -17.67 -10.27 -21.41
CA ARG A 323 -19.04 -10.71 -21.73
C ARG A 323 -19.38 -10.56 -23.22
N ASN A 324 -18.54 -9.92 -24.03
CA ASN A 324 -18.73 -9.95 -25.48
C ASN A 324 -18.77 -11.42 -25.97
N PRO A 325 -19.78 -11.84 -26.76
CA PRO A 325 -19.97 -13.21 -27.11
C PRO A 325 -18.75 -13.90 -27.74
N ARG A 326 -18.02 -13.18 -28.62
CA ARG A 326 -16.81 -13.74 -29.26
C ARG A 326 -15.70 -14.04 -28.23
N ILE A 327 -15.47 -13.15 -27.26
CA ILE A 327 -14.48 -13.36 -26.22
C ILE A 327 -14.94 -14.42 -25.23
N ALA A 328 -16.20 -14.36 -24.80
CA ALA A 328 -16.81 -15.32 -23.88
C ALA A 328 -16.73 -16.75 -24.41
N ASP A 329 -17.09 -16.97 -25.68
CA ASP A 329 -17.00 -18.26 -26.32
C ASP A 329 -15.59 -18.84 -26.33
N GLU A 330 -14.59 -18.03 -26.69
CA GLU A 330 -13.19 -18.48 -26.70
C GLU A 330 -12.65 -18.76 -25.31
N LEU A 331 -13.03 -17.97 -24.29
CA LEU A 331 -12.65 -18.22 -22.91
C LEU A 331 -13.31 -19.49 -22.36
N GLN A 332 -14.59 -19.75 -22.68
CA GLN A 332 -15.27 -20.97 -22.30
C GLN A 332 -14.64 -22.20 -22.99
N LYS A 333 -14.31 -22.11 -24.28
CA LYS A 333 -13.58 -23.17 -25.01
C LYS A 333 -12.20 -23.42 -24.35
N LEU A 334 -11.47 -22.37 -23.96
CA LEU A 334 -10.21 -22.52 -23.25
C LEU A 334 -10.39 -23.34 -21.96
N LEU A 335 -11.38 -22.99 -21.14
CA LEU A 335 -11.58 -23.60 -19.82
C LEU A 335 -12.25 -24.98 -19.92
N GLN A 336 -13.24 -25.17 -20.77
CA GLN A 336 -14.06 -26.36 -20.77
C GLN A 336 -13.63 -27.44 -21.80
N VAL A 337 -13.00 -27.01 -22.91
CA VAL A 337 -12.62 -27.92 -24.00
C VAL A 337 -11.12 -28.15 -24.05
N ARG A 338 -10.32 -27.08 -23.89
CA ARG A 338 -8.87 -27.17 -24.03
C ARG A 338 -8.15 -27.39 -22.71
N ASP A 339 -8.89 -27.54 -21.62
CA ASP A 339 -8.36 -27.75 -20.25
C ASP A 339 -7.34 -26.67 -19.81
N GLY A 340 -7.63 -25.43 -20.18
CA GLY A 340 -6.80 -24.28 -19.86
C GLY A 340 -6.97 -23.77 -18.43
N LEU A 341 -6.13 -22.80 -18.05
CA LEU A 341 -6.16 -22.16 -16.75
C LEU A 341 -6.49 -20.67 -16.85
N ALA A 342 -7.06 -20.12 -15.77
CA ALA A 342 -7.20 -18.68 -15.61
C ALA A 342 -6.74 -18.23 -14.21
N LEU A 343 -6.07 -17.06 -14.16
CA LEU A 343 -5.61 -16.43 -12.94
C LEU A 343 -6.07 -14.98 -12.92
N GLY A 344 -6.60 -14.51 -11.78
CA GLY A 344 -6.91 -13.11 -11.56
C GLY A 344 -6.31 -12.61 -10.25
N ILE A 345 -5.51 -11.56 -10.33
CA ILE A 345 -4.89 -10.94 -9.15
C ILE A 345 -5.46 -9.54 -8.95
N CYS A 346 -5.90 -9.22 -7.72
CA CYS A 346 -6.44 -7.92 -7.31
C CYS A 346 -7.59 -7.48 -8.24
N ASN A 347 -7.39 -6.51 -9.12
CA ASN A 347 -8.38 -6.07 -10.11
C ASN A 347 -8.82 -7.22 -11.04
N GLY A 348 -7.91 -8.12 -11.39
CA GLY A 348 -8.25 -9.34 -12.13
C GLY A 348 -9.18 -10.27 -11.34
N PHE A 349 -8.99 -10.42 -10.04
CA PHE A 349 -9.90 -11.21 -9.20
C PHE A 349 -11.28 -10.57 -9.11
N GLN A 350 -11.36 -9.25 -8.97
CA GLN A 350 -12.64 -8.52 -9.02
C GLN A 350 -13.39 -8.79 -10.33
N ALA A 351 -12.67 -8.81 -11.46
CA ALA A 351 -13.24 -9.14 -12.74
C ALA A 351 -13.72 -10.61 -12.83
N LEU A 352 -12.94 -11.57 -12.33
CA LEU A 352 -13.32 -12.98 -12.30
C LEU A 352 -14.60 -13.22 -11.49
N VAL A 353 -14.75 -12.54 -10.33
CA VAL A 353 -15.99 -12.61 -9.53
C VAL A 353 -17.17 -12.02 -10.29
N LYS A 354 -16.99 -10.84 -10.91
CA LYS A 354 -18.04 -10.18 -11.68
C LYS A 354 -18.45 -10.96 -12.94
N LEU A 355 -17.55 -11.73 -13.50
CA LEU A 355 -17.85 -12.64 -14.62
C LEU A 355 -18.57 -13.92 -14.17
N GLY A 356 -18.45 -14.32 -12.91
CA GLY A 356 -18.92 -15.60 -12.40
C GLY A 356 -17.89 -16.74 -12.57
N LEU A 357 -16.72 -16.46 -13.14
CA LEU A 357 -15.67 -17.47 -13.34
C LEU A 357 -15.17 -18.04 -12.01
N VAL A 358 -15.16 -17.25 -10.97
CA VAL A 358 -15.12 -17.70 -9.58
C VAL A 358 -16.36 -17.16 -8.85
N PRO A 359 -17.07 -17.98 -8.11
CA PRO A 359 -16.79 -19.39 -7.76
C PRO A 359 -17.38 -20.44 -8.73
N TYR A 360 -18.00 -20.08 -9.85
CA TYR A 360 -18.84 -20.99 -10.62
C TYR A 360 -18.13 -21.74 -11.77
N GLY A 361 -17.00 -21.23 -12.27
CA GLY A 361 -16.23 -21.82 -13.37
C GLY A 361 -16.76 -21.47 -14.76
N GLU A 362 -17.75 -20.59 -14.86
CA GLU A 362 -18.39 -20.18 -16.11
C GLU A 362 -18.79 -18.71 -16.09
N ILE A 363 -18.88 -18.09 -17.26
CA ILE A 363 -19.43 -16.73 -17.40
C ILE A 363 -20.94 -16.81 -17.26
N ARG A 364 -21.48 -16.12 -16.25
CA ARG A 364 -22.91 -16.07 -16.00
C ARG A 364 -23.37 -14.72 -15.45
N PRO A 365 -24.66 -14.37 -15.56
CA PRO A 365 -25.22 -13.20 -14.91
C PRO A 365 -25.07 -13.31 -13.39
N LEU A 366 -24.76 -12.18 -12.74
CA LEU A 366 -24.79 -12.08 -11.28
C LEU A 366 -26.21 -11.82 -10.80
N VAL A 367 -26.55 -12.39 -9.66
CA VAL A 367 -27.79 -12.16 -8.91
C VAL A 367 -27.45 -11.53 -7.55
N ALA A 368 -28.44 -11.08 -6.80
CA ALA A 368 -28.24 -10.42 -5.52
C ALA A 368 -27.47 -11.28 -4.51
N GLU A 369 -27.61 -12.60 -4.60
CA GLU A 369 -26.95 -13.59 -3.74
C GLU A 369 -25.57 -14.01 -4.23
N SER A 370 -25.10 -13.47 -5.35
CA SER A 370 -23.76 -13.80 -5.87
C SER A 370 -22.67 -13.23 -4.96
N PRO A 371 -21.58 -13.97 -4.71
CA PRO A 371 -20.41 -13.42 -4.05
C PRO A 371 -19.88 -12.18 -4.76
N THR A 372 -19.32 -11.25 -3.99
CA THR A 372 -18.75 -10.01 -4.54
C THR A 372 -17.50 -9.58 -3.78
N LEU A 373 -16.73 -8.71 -4.43
CA LEU A 373 -15.68 -7.92 -3.78
C LEU A 373 -16.16 -6.47 -3.66
N THR A 374 -16.07 -5.90 -2.47
CA THR A 374 -16.56 -4.56 -2.16
C THR A 374 -15.55 -3.74 -1.34
N TYR A 375 -15.96 -2.55 -0.91
CA TYR A 375 -15.10 -1.62 -0.16
C TYR A 375 -14.52 -2.24 1.11
N ASN A 376 -13.25 -1.91 1.38
CA ASN A 376 -12.61 -2.23 2.65
C ASN A 376 -13.40 -1.63 3.82
N ASN A 377 -13.42 -2.32 4.97
CA ASN A 377 -14.13 -1.84 6.17
C ASN A 377 -13.67 -0.46 6.64
N ILE A 378 -12.40 -0.09 6.42
CA ILE A 378 -11.89 1.24 6.75
C ILE A 378 -12.23 2.32 5.72
N ALA A 379 -13.06 2.02 4.72
CA ALA A 379 -13.55 2.92 3.68
C ALA A 379 -12.45 3.66 2.88
N ARG A 380 -11.25 3.09 2.80
CA ARG A 380 -10.14 3.66 2.01
C ARG A 380 -9.19 2.59 1.49
N HIS A 381 -8.27 3.03 0.63
CA HIS A 381 -7.20 2.19 0.09
C HIS A 381 -6.27 1.68 1.21
N VAL A 382 -5.94 0.39 1.15
CA VAL A 382 -4.95 -0.25 2.02
C VAL A 382 -3.79 -0.74 1.17
N SER A 383 -2.56 -0.32 1.53
CA SER A 383 -1.32 -0.76 0.91
C SER A 383 -0.36 -1.25 2.00
N ARG A 384 -0.11 -2.55 2.06
CA ARG A 384 0.74 -3.18 3.08
C ARG A 384 1.15 -4.60 2.71
N LEU A 385 2.12 -5.16 3.44
CA LEU A 385 2.36 -6.60 3.48
C LEU A 385 1.38 -7.25 4.45
N VAL A 386 0.78 -8.35 4.05
CA VAL A 386 -0.10 -9.20 4.87
C VAL A 386 0.35 -10.64 4.79
N ASN A 387 0.03 -11.43 5.82
CA ASN A 387 0.21 -12.86 5.78
C ASN A 387 -1.05 -13.54 5.25
N ILE A 388 -0.84 -14.48 4.35
CA ILE A 388 -1.90 -15.37 3.83
C ILE A 388 -1.52 -16.81 4.10
N ARG A 389 -2.53 -17.62 4.41
CA ARG A 389 -2.40 -19.06 4.66
C ARG A 389 -3.09 -19.82 3.53
N VAL A 390 -2.48 -20.88 3.07
CA VAL A 390 -3.09 -21.81 2.12
C VAL A 390 -4.14 -22.66 2.85
N ALA A 391 -5.40 -22.53 2.46
CA ALA A 391 -6.51 -23.32 3.02
C ALA A 391 -6.81 -24.55 2.18
N SER A 392 -6.60 -24.49 0.86
CA SER A 392 -6.88 -25.60 -0.05
C SER A 392 -5.80 -25.76 -1.11
N VAL A 393 -5.39 -26.99 -1.39
CA VAL A 393 -4.47 -27.35 -2.48
C VAL A 393 -5.17 -28.04 -3.64
N LYS A 394 -6.49 -27.87 -3.76
CA LYS A 394 -7.28 -28.40 -4.85
C LYS A 394 -6.85 -27.85 -6.21
N SER A 395 -6.50 -26.56 -6.24
CA SER A 395 -6.12 -25.86 -7.46
C SER A 395 -4.75 -26.29 -7.98
N PRO A 396 -4.58 -26.49 -9.30
CA PRO A 396 -3.27 -26.70 -9.91
C PRO A 396 -2.33 -25.51 -9.69
N TRP A 397 -2.85 -24.32 -9.51
CA TRP A 397 -2.08 -23.12 -9.15
C TRP A 397 -1.35 -23.24 -7.81
N LEU A 398 -1.83 -24.07 -6.90
CA LEU A 398 -1.28 -24.28 -5.56
C LEU A 398 -0.57 -25.63 -5.39
N SER A 399 -0.23 -26.28 -6.52
CA SER A 399 0.39 -27.63 -6.51
C SER A 399 1.75 -27.72 -5.84
N ALA A 400 2.45 -26.62 -5.68
CA ALA A 400 3.73 -26.51 -4.93
C ALA A 400 3.53 -26.26 -3.44
N CYS A 401 2.32 -25.94 -2.99
CA CYS A 401 2.01 -25.61 -1.60
C CYS A 401 1.40 -26.80 -0.84
N LYS A 402 1.37 -26.64 0.48
CA LYS A 402 0.63 -27.52 1.41
C LYS A 402 -0.39 -26.71 2.17
N VAL A 403 -1.47 -27.37 2.61
CA VAL A 403 -2.42 -26.74 3.54
C VAL A 403 -1.68 -26.31 4.80
N GLY A 404 -1.88 -25.09 5.21
CA GLY A 404 -1.20 -24.48 6.35
C GLY A 404 0.06 -23.69 6.03
N ASP A 405 0.61 -23.77 4.80
CA ASP A 405 1.75 -22.93 4.40
C ASP A 405 1.34 -21.44 4.47
N VAL A 406 2.26 -20.63 5.01
CA VAL A 406 2.07 -19.18 5.20
C VAL A 406 3.03 -18.38 4.33
N PHE A 407 2.50 -17.39 3.64
CA PHE A 407 3.26 -16.50 2.77
C PHE A 407 2.93 -15.05 3.09
N SER A 408 3.94 -14.17 3.03
CA SER A 408 3.72 -12.72 3.06
C SER A 408 3.55 -12.22 1.63
N VAL A 409 2.50 -11.42 1.40
CA VAL A 409 2.21 -10.84 0.09
C VAL A 409 1.84 -9.37 0.23
N PRO A 410 2.19 -8.51 -0.73
CA PRO A 410 1.69 -7.15 -0.75
C PRO A 410 0.23 -7.13 -1.19
N VAL A 411 -0.56 -6.28 -0.55
CA VAL A 411 -1.91 -5.90 -0.98
C VAL A 411 -1.96 -4.41 -1.26
N SER A 412 -2.77 -3.99 -2.24
CA SER A 412 -2.94 -2.59 -2.62
C SER A 412 -4.31 -2.43 -3.28
N HIS A 413 -5.34 -2.10 -2.49
CA HIS A 413 -6.73 -2.04 -2.95
C HIS A 413 -7.62 -1.19 -2.05
N GLY A 414 -8.64 -0.55 -2.65
CA GLY A 414 -9.77 0.08 -1.96
C GLY A 414 -10.96 -0.86 -1.81
N GLU A 415 -11.09 -1.82 -2.75
CA GLU A 415 -12.17 -2.80 -2.85
C GLU A 415 -11.60 -4.22 -2.85
N GLY A 416 -11.32 -4.77 -1.69
CA GLY A 416 -10.78 -6.12 -1.54
C GLY A 416 -11.58 -7.02 -0.61
N LYS A 417 -12.66 -6.49 0.00
CA LYS A 417 -13.50 -7.21 0.96
C LYS A 417 -14.38 -8.22 0.24
N PHE A 418 -14.08 -9.52 0.43
CA PHE A 418 -14.92 -10.60 -0.04
C PHE A 418 -16.18 -10.73 0.82
N VAL A 419 -17.33 -10.75 0.17
CA VAL A 419 -18.65 -10.89 0.81
C VAL A 419 -19.47 -11.93 0.03
N ALA A 420 -20.12 -12.83 0.75
CA ALA A 420 -21.02 -13.81 0.17
C ALA A 420 -22.09 -14.22 1.20
N PRO A 421 -23.27 -14.70 0.74
CA PRO A 421 -24.27 -15.31 1.62
C PRO A 421 -23.72 -16.54 2.36
N ALA A 422 -24.32 -16.86 3.50
CA ALA A 422 -23.83 -17.93 4.37
C ALA A 422 -23.82 -19.32 3.70
N ASP A 423 -24.82 -19.61 2.87
CA ASP A 423 -24.91 -20.85 2.08
C ASP A 423 -23.83 -20.92 0.98
N ALA A 424 -23.53 -19.81 0.34
CA ALA A 424 -22.44 -19.72 -0.63
C ALA A 424 -21.08 -19.92 0.06
N LEU A 425 -20.84 -19.28 1.22
CA LEU A 425 -19.62 -19.48 2.01
C LEU A 425 -19.45 -20.96 2.41
N GLU A 426 -20.51 -21.60 2.89
CA GLU A 426 -20.49 -23.02 3.27
C GLU A 426 -20.24 -23.93 2.06
N SER A 427 -20.80 -23.59 0.90
CA SER A 427 -20.52 -24.29 -0.35
C SER A 427 -19.05 -24.20 -0.74
N LEU A 428 -18.47 -22.99 -0.70
CA LEU A 428 -17.04 -22.77 -0.96
C LEU A 428 -16.15 -23.61 -0.04
N ARG A 429 -16.45 -23.63 1.26
CA ARG A 429 -15.72 -24.41 2.26
C ARG A 429 -15.80 -25.92 1.96
N LYS A 430 -17.01 -26.47 1.80
CA LYS A 430 -17.24 -27.89 1.55
C LYS A 430 -16.60 -28.39 0.26
N ASN A 431 -16.59 -27.55 -0.76
CA ASN A 431 -16.02 -27.88 -2.06
C ASN A 431 -14.49 -27.63 -2.16
N GLY A 432 -13.85 -27.12 -1.08
CA GLY A 432 -12.43 -26.77 -1.09
C GLY A 432 -12.08 -25.64 -2.05
N GLN A 433 -13.01 -24.70 -2.25
CA GLN A 433 -12.84 -23.55 -3.15
C GLN A 433 -12.26 -22.33 -2.43
N VAL A 434 -12.17 -22.32 -1.09
CA VAL A 434 -11.39 -21.34 -0.34
C VAL A 434 -9.92 -21.69 -0.52
N ALA A 435 -9.22 -20.92 -1.34
CA ALA A 435 -7.82 -21.18 -1.70
C ALA A 435 -6.86 -20.69 -0.60
N THR A 436 -7.02 -19.45 -0.23
CA THR A 436 -6.15 -18.74 0.74
C THR A 436 -6.98 -17.87 1.68
N GLN A 437 -6.46 -17.71 2.91
CA GLN A 437 -7.07 -16.88 3.95
C GLN A 437 -6.04 -15.92 4.55
N TYR A 438 -6.45 -14.71 4.91
CA TYR A 438 -5.64 -13.81 5.73
C TYR A 438 -5.40 -14.42 7.11
N CYS A 439 -4.18 -14.31 7.63
CA CYS A 439 -3.81 -14.92 8.90
C CYS A 439 -2.94 -13.99 9.76
N ASP A 440 -2.94 -14.26 11.07
CA ASP A 440 -2.07 -13.60 12.04
C ASP A 440 -0.59 -14.06 11.90
N LEU A 441 0.29 -13.52 12.73
CA LEU A 441 1.72 -13.87 12.73
C LEU A 441 1.99 -15.33 13.12
N SER A 442 1.02 -16.02 13.74
CA SER A 442 1.09 -17.44 14.07
C SER A 442 0.54 -18.36 12.97
N GLY A 443 0.06 -17.78 11.86
CA GLY A 443 -0.55 -18.51 10.74
C GLY A 443 -2.02 -18.91 10.96
N ARG A 444 -2.69 -18.39 12.01
CA ARG A 444 -4.11 -18.66 12.25
C ARG A 444 -4.97 -17.69 11.45
N PRO A 445 -5.97 -18.17 10.70
CA PRO A 445 -6.91 -17.30 10.01
C PRO A 445 -7.62 -16.38 11.00
N THR A 446 -7.75 -15.09 10.65
CA THR A 446 -8.33 -14.12 11.60
C THR A 446 -9.11 -13.03 10.89
N MET A 447 -10.15 -12.53 11.58
CA MET A 447 -10.92 -11.35 11.17
C MET A 447 -10.31 -10.04 11.65
N GLN A 448 -9.28 -10.09 12.53
CA GLN A 448 -8.71 -8.91 13.16
C GLN A 448 -7.94 -8.04 12.16
N TYR A 449 -8.23 -6.74 12.17
CA TYR A 449 -7.36 -5.73 11.56
C TYR A 449 -6.07 -5.60 12.43
N PRO A 450 -4.88 -5.46 11.87
CA PRO A 450 -4.55 -5.25 10.46
C PRO A 450 -4.28 -6.53 9.63
N PHE A 451 -4.40 -7.72 10.21
CA PHE A 451 -4.09 -8.99 9.56
C PHE A 451 -5.08 -9.29 8.42
N ASN A 452 -6.37 -9.08 8.65
CA ASN A 452 -7.39 -9.03 7.61
C ASN A 452 -7.57 -7.54 7.20
N PRO A 453 -6.93 -7.10 6.11
CA PRO A 453 -6.79 -5.67 5.82
C PRO A 453 -8.07 -5.02 5.32
N ASN A 454 -9.03 -5.81 4.87
CA ASN A 454 -10.22 -5.33 4.17
C ASN A 454 -11.53 -5.76 4.84
N GLY A 455 -11.49 -6.67 5.82
CA GLY A 455 -12.67 -7.21 6.48
C GLY A 455 -13.36 -8.32 5.69
N SER A 456 -12.64 -9.03 4.80
CA SER A 456 -13.16 -10.19 4.05
C SER A 456 -13.78 -11.22 4.98
N MET A 457 -15.00 -11.68 4.64
CA MET A 457 -15.70 -12.71 5.40
C MET A 457 -14.85 -14.00 5.46
N TRP A 458 -14.81 -14.64 6.64
CA TRP A 458 -14.00 -15.82 6.91
C TRP A 458 -12.50 -15.64 6.59
N ALA A 459 -12.03 -14.41 6.60
CA ALA A 459 -10.67 -14.04 6.21
C ALA A 459 -10.29 -14.49 4.78
N ILE A 460 -11.24 -14.72 3.89
CA ILE A 460 -10.99 -15.20 2.53
C ILE A 460 -10.15 -14.17 1.76
N GLU A 461 -8.99 -14.59 1.28
CA GLU A 461 -8.09 -13.81 0.44
C GLU A 461 -8.21 -14.21 -1.03
N GLY A 462 -8.45 -15.50 -1.30
CA GLY A 462 -8.60 -16.04 -2.64
C GLY A 462 -9.52 -17.26 -2.71
N ILE A 463 -10.18 -17.41 -3.85
CA ILE A 463 -11.10 -18.53 -4.14
C ILE A 463 -10.86 -19.12 -5.53
N THR A 464 -11.35 -20.32 -5.74
CA THR A 464 -11.24 -21.02 -7.02
C THR A 464 -12.61 -21.35 -7.65
N SER A 465 -12.57 -21.72 -8.94
CA SER A 465 -13.66 -22.46 -9.59
C SER A 465 -13.86 -23.85 -8.97
N PRO A 466 -14.99 -24.53 -9.22
CA PRO A 466 -15.27 -25.85 -8.65
C PRO A 466 -14.21 -26.92 -8.99
N ASP A 467 -13.60 -26.82 -10.15
CA ASP A 467 -12.50 -27.69 -10.61
C ASP A 467 -11.08 -27.20 -10.23
N GLY A 468 -10.98 -26.00 -9.65
CA GLY A 468 -9.75 -25.39 -9.22
C GLY A 468 -8.90 -24.73 -10.32
N ARG A 469 -9.32 -24.76 -11.59
CA ARG A 469 -8.54 -24.26 -12.72
C ARG A 469 -8.56 -22.72 -12.85
N VAL A 470 -9.59 -22.08 -12.36
CA VAL A 470 -9.63 -20.63 -12.23
C VAL A 470 -9.32 -20.26 -10.80
N LEU A 471 -8.33 -19.40 -10.59
CA LEU A 471 -7.96 -18.86 -9.27
C LEU A 471 -8.05 -17.34 -9.29
N GLY A 472 -8.74 -16.78 -8.31
CA GLY A 472 -8.76 -15.35 -8.02
C GLY A 472 -8.23 -15.08 -6.61
N LYS A 473 -7.37 -14.06 -6.45
CA LYS A 473 -6.81 -13.66 -5.15
C LYS A 473 -6.49 -12.16 -5.10
N MET A 474 -6.52 -11.57 -3.91
CA MET A 474 -6.25 -10.14 -3.74
C MET A 474 -4.77 -9.78 -3.62
N GLY A 475 -3.97 -10.66 -3.02
CA GLY A 475 -2.54 -10.41 -2.79
C GLY A 475 -1.72 -10.55 -4.07
N HIS A 476 -0.79 -9.60 -4.24
CA HIS A 476 0.06 -9.47 -5.43
C HIS A 476 1.27 -10.43 -5.39
N THR A 477 1.04 -11.70 -5.67
CA THR A 477 2.11 -12.72 -5.72
C THR A 477 3.10 -12.49 -6.87
N GLU A 478 2.70 -11.76 -7.92
CA GLU A 478 3.59 -11.34 -9.02
C GLU A 478 4.65 -10.33 -8.59
N ARG A 479 4.40 -9.60 -7.50
CA ARG A 479 5.33 -8.61 -6.94
C ARG A 479 6.26 -9.23 -5.91
N THR A 480 6.91 -10.32 -6.28
CA THR A 480 7.98 -10.95 -5.50
C THR A 480 9.28 -11.00 -6.30
N GLY A 481 10.42 -10.94 -5.62
CA GLY A 481 11.72 -10.99 -6.25
C GLY A 481 12.85 -10.77 -5.26
N GLU A 482 14.05 -11.15 -5.67
CA GLU A 482 15.26 -10.98 -4.86
C GLU A 482 15.49 -9.48 -4.58
N ASN A 483 15.76 -9.16 -3.32
CA ASN A 483 16.01 -7.78 -2.83
C ASN A 483 14.90 -6.74 -3.11
N LEU A 484 13.70 -7.17 -3.47
CA LEU A 484 12.58 -6.25 -3.72
C LEU A 484 12.06 -5.63 -2.41
N TYR A 485 11.99 -6.44 -1.35
CA TYR A 485 11.56 -6.00 -0.02
C TYR A 485 12.76 -5.98 0.92
N LYS A 486 13.07 -4.80 1.46
CA LYS A 486 14.16 -4.59 2.43
C LYS A 486 13.59 -4.19 3.78
N ASN A 487 14.32 -4.49 4.85
CA ASN A 487 13.94 -4.16 6.23
C ASN A 487 12.57 -4.74 6.66
N CYS A 488 12.16 -5.86 6.07
CA CYS A 488 10.96 -6.59 6.43
C CYS A 488 11.26 -8.11 6.45
N PRO A 489 10.40 -8.92 7.08
CA PRO A 489 10.52 -10.37 7.00
C PRO A 489 10.58 -10.86 5.55
N PRO A 490 11.27 -11.96 5.25
CA PRO A 490 11.39 -12.48 3.89
C PRO A 490 9.99 -12.72 3.27
N VAL A 491 9.78 -12.15 2.10
CA VAL A 491 8.59 -12.44 1.28
C VAL A 491 8.90 -13.70 0.46
N LEU A 492 8.33 -14.82 0.89
CA LEU A 492 8.53 -16.11 0.24
C LEU A 492 7.65 -16.19 -1.02
N ASP A 493 8.22 -16.75 -2.09
CA ASP A 493 7.46 -17.05 -3.29
C ASP A 493 6.65 -18.34 -3.09
N MET A 494 5.35 -18.30 -3.32
CA MET A 494 4.48 -19.48 -3.26
C MET A 494 4.51 -20.33 -4.53
N HIS A 495 5.37 -20.01 -5.48
CA HIS A 495 5.55 -20.72 -6.75
C HIS A 495 4.25 -20.87 -7.55
N LEU A 496 3.39 -19.86 -7.50
CA LEU A 496 2.08 -19.86 -8.15
C LEU A 496 2.21 -19.99 -9.66
N PHE A 497 3.11 -19.23 -10.27
CA PHE A 497 3.31 -19.16 -11.72
C PHE A 497 3.97 -20.45 -12.25
N GLU A 498 4.95 -20.97 -11.53
CA GLU A 498 5.60 -22.25 -11.83
C GLU A 498 4.60 -23.41 -11.75
N SER A 499 3.72 -23.39 -10.75
CA SER A 499 2.65 -24.39 -10.60
C SER A 499 1.69 -24.38 -11.78
N GLY A 500 1.23 -23.19 -12.20
CA GLY A 500 0.35 -23.04 -13.36
C GLY A 500 1.00 -23.48 -14.68
N VAL A 501 2.30 -23.15 -14.87
CA VAL A 501 3.05 -23.58 -16.07
C VAL A 501 3.31 -25.10 -16.06
N LYS A 502 3.63 -25.67 -14.89
CA LYS A 502 3.86 -27.10 -14.72
C LYS A 502 2.63 -27.94 -15.04
N TYR A 503 1.42 -27.38 -14.89
CA TYR A 503 0.17 -28.06 -15.22
C TYR A 503 0.15 -28.60 -16.65
N PHE A 504 0.79 -27.91 -17.59
CA PHE A 504 0.81 -28.27 -19.03
C PHE A 504 2.01 -29.13 -19.45
N LYS A 505 2.94 -29.39 -18.56
CA LYS A 505 4.15 -30.20 -18.85
C LYS A 505 3.96 -31.64 -18.41
#